data_ce8c256f2cc4fff3efd41d3ae10c9be3
#
_entry.id   ce8c256f2cc4fff3efd41d3ae10c9be3
#
_cell.length_a   1.000
_cell.length_b   1.000
_cell.length_c   1.000
_cell.angle_alpha   90.00
_cell.angle_beta   90.00
_cell.angle_gamma   90.00
#
_symmetry.space_group_name_H-M   'P 1'
#
loop_
_entity.id
_entity.type
_entity.pdbx_description
1 polymer ?
#
loop_
_entity_poly.entity_id
_entity_poly.type
_entity_poly.pdbx_seq_one_letter_code
_entity_poly.pdbx_strand_id
1 'polypeptide(L)'
;VYHSAAIVSFLKKDRDIMYKINIEGTANMVNACLAENVKKIGFISSVAAIGRNKSNTYTEKNKWSTNKDNSHYAITKFKSENEIWRGVQEGLDAVITNPGIILGPGDWSRSSTTFFKSVKKGLPYYPVGKNGFVDVRDVSNSIIQLTKSKITAEKYIIVAENSSYEKIFKTIASSFKIPQPEKKATPFLLEIAWRYEGLKKLFSSRKPSITKETARTSSMINIYENNKIVEEL
;
A
#
# COMPACT_ATOMS: atom_id res chain seq x y z
N VAL A 1 12.62 7.56 15.69
CA VAL A 1 13.01 6.74 14.53
C VAL A 1 11.87 6.74 13.51
N TYR A 2 12.18 6.75 12.21
CA TYR A 2 11.21 6.53 11.12
C TYR A 2 11.49 5.19 10.48
N HIS A 3 10.53 4.26 10.57
CA HIS A 3 10.64 2.92 10.00
C HIS A 3 9.76 2.79 8.76
N SER A 4 10.38 2.89 7.57
CA SER A 4 9.72 2.76 6.27
C SER A 4 10.19 1.54 5.47
N ALA A 5 11.14 0.78 6.00
CA ALA A 5 11.72 -0.35 5.29
C ALA A 5 10.69 -1.49 5.15
N ALA A 6 10.38 -1.87 3.93
CA ALA A 6 9.52 -3.01 3.62
C ALA A 6 9.72 -3.47 2.18
N ILE A 7 9.43 -4.74 1.93
CA ILE A 7 9.29 -5.29 0.58
C ILE A 7 7.82 -5.33 0.22
N VAL A 8 7.49 -4.77 -0.95
CA VAL A 8 6.16 -4.86 -1.56
C VAL A 8 6.24 -5.82 -2.74
N SER A 9 5.61 -6.97 -2.63
CA SER A 9 5.53 -7.94 -3.72
C SER A 9 4.22 -8.71 -3.70
N PHE A 10 3.73 -9.03 -4.90
CA PHE A 10 2.58 -9.87 -5.15
C PHE A 10 2.97 -11.19 -5.84
N LEU A 11 4.26 -11.54 -5.81
CA LEU A 11 4.80 -12.76 -6.39
C LEU A 11 4.96 -13.82 -5.30
N LYS A 12 4.49 -15.04 -5.56
CA LYS A 12 4.61 -16.15 -4.61
C LYS A 12 6.07 -16.43 -4.18
N LYS A 13 7.02 -16.29 -5.10
CA LYS A 13 8.44 -16.52 -4.82
C LYS A 13 9.05 -15.54 -3.82
N ASP A 14 8.47 -14.35 -3.67
CA ASP A 14 8.98 -13.31 -2.79
C ASP A 14 8.35 -13.39 -1.38
N ARG A 15 7.50 -14.41 -1.12
CA ARG A 15 6.78 -14.56 0.13
C ARG A 15 7.72 -14.59 1.33
N ASP A 16 8.66 -15.52 1.35
CA ASP A 16 9.48 -15.78 2.53
C ASP A 16 10.39 -14.59 2.84
N ILE A 17 11.02 -14.00 1.81
CA ILE A 17 11.82 -12.80 2.01
C ILE A 17 10.97 -11.61 2.50
N MET A 18 9.71 -11.50 2.03
CA MET A 18 8.79 -10.46 2.47
C MET A 18 8.40 -10.66 3.95
N TYR A 19 8.16 -11.90 4.39
CA TYR A 19 7.90 -12.21 5.80
C TYR A 19 9.11 -11.86 6.68
N LYS A 20 10.29 -12.28 6.27
CA LYS A 20 11.55 -12.00 6.98
C LYS A 20 11.81 -10.49 7.11
N ILE A 21 11.75 -9.76 6.00
CA ILE A 21 12.07 -8.32 6.03
C ILE A 21 10.96 -7.50 6.70
N ASN A 22 9.69 -7.75 6.38
CA ASN A 22 8.62 -6.91 6.89
C ASN A 22 8.29 -7.20 8.35
N ILE A 23 8.26 -8.46 8.77
CA ILE A 23 7.86 -8.84 10.13
C ILE A 23 9.07 -8.89 11.05
N GLU A 24 10.04 -9.77 10.77
CA GLU A 24 11.22 -9.93 11.62
C GLU A 24 12.08 -8.66 11.62
N GLY A 25 12.19 -7.98 10.47
CA GLY A 25 12.86 -6.68 10.37
C GLY A 25 12.19 -5.62 11.23
N THR A 26 10.85 -5.58 11.29
CA THR A 26 10.12 -4.66 12.19
C THR A 26 10.31 -5.05 13.65
N ALA A 27 10.26 -6.35 13.99
CA ALA A 27 10.54 -6.82 15.34
C ALA A 27 11.95 -6.40 15.81
N ASN A 28 12.97 -6.56 14.94
CA ASN A 28 14.33 -6.12 15.23
C ASN A 28 14.43 -4.62 15.46
N MET A 29 13.72 -3.80 14.65
CA MET A 29 13.67 -2.35 14.85
C MET A 29 13.02 -1.97 16.19
N VAL A 30 11.93 -2.65 16.57
CA VAL A 30 11.27 -2.43 17.87
C VAL A 30 12.23 -2.80 19.02
N ASN A 31 12.87 -3.96 18.93
CA ASN A 31 13.84 -4.39 19.96
C ASN A 31 15.01 -3.40 20.09
N ALA A 32 15.56 -2.93 18.97
CA ALA A 32 16.63 -1.92 18.99
C ALA A 32 16.13 -0.58 19.57
N CYS A 33 14.92 -0.13 19.24
CA CYS A 33 14.35 1.09 19.82
C CYS A 33 14.17 0.98 21.34
N LEU A 34 13.73 -0.16 21.84
CA LEU A 34 13.60 -0.40 23.30
C LEU A 34 14.96 -0.44 23.98
N ALA A 35 15.93 -1.17 23.42
CA ALA A 35 17.28 -1.28 24.00
C ALA A 35 18.03 0.07 24.08
N GLU A 36 17.84 0.91 23.07
CA GLU A 36 18.48 2.24 22.96
C GLU A 36 17.63 3.38 23.55
N ASN A 37 16.55 3.07 24.26
CA ASN A 37 15.65 4.06 24.86
C ASN A 37 15.17 5.13 23.85
N VAL A 38 14.85 4.72 22.62
CA VAL A 38 14.33 5.62 21.59
C VAL A 38 13.00 6.20 22.04
N LYS A 39 12.87 7.52 22.07
CA LYS A 39 11.65 8.20 22.54
C LYS A 39 10.40 7.81 21.77
N LYS A 40 10.48 7.71 20.45
CA LYS A 40 9.32 7.38 19.61
C LYS A 40 9.70 6.78 18.27
N ILE A 41 8.91 5.81 17.82
CA ILE A 41 8.98 5.25 16.47
C ILE A 41 7.76 5.67 15.64
N GLY A 42 8.00 6.19 14.42
CA GLY A 42 7.00 6.38 13.39
C GLY A 42 7.08 5.25 12.37
N PHE A 43 6.02 4.47 12.23
CA PHE A 43 5.98 3.31 11.33
C PHE A 43 5.08 3.56 10.12
N ILE A 44 5.63 3.36 8.92
CA ILE A 44 4.85 3.43 7.67
C ILE A 44 4.32 2.02 7.35
N SER A 45 3.03 1.82 7.62
CA SER A 45 2.28 0.62 7.28
C SER A 45 1.62 0.73 5.89
N SER A 46 0.37 0.37 5.76
CA SER A 46 -0.42 0.47 4.53
C SER A 46 -1.91 0.29 4.85
N VAL A 47 -2.80 0.87 4.06
CA VAL A 47 -4.23 0.52 4.09
C VAL A 47 -4.48 -0.98 3.87
N ALA A 48 -3.53 -1.70 3.31
CA ALA A 48 -3.60 -3.16 3.17
C ALA A 48 -3.65 -3.90 4.52
N ALA A 49 -3.15 -3.28 5.61
CA ALA A 49 -3.21 -3.82 6.97
C ALA A 49 -4.54 -3.55 7.67
N ILE A 50 -5.40 -2.69 7.10
CA ILE A 50 -6.73 -2.43 7.63
C ILE A 50 -7.65 -3.62 7.35
N GLY A 51 -8.40 -4.04 8.36
CA GLY A 51 -9.36 -5.14 8.22
C GLY A 51 -10.44 -4.83 7.18
N ARG A 52 -10.82 -5.83 6.42
CA ARG A 52 -11.86 -5.70 5.39
C ARG A 52 -13.26 -5.86 5.97
N ASN A 53 -14.21 -5.12 5.44
CA ASN A 53 -15.62 -5.21 5.77
C ASN A 53 -16.49 -5.33 4.50
N LYS A 54 -17.79 -5.59 4.68
CA LYS A 54 -18.75 -5.76 3.57
C LYS A 54 -19.13 -4.44 2.89
N SER A 55 -18.98 -3.31 3.57
CA SER A 55 -19.34 -1.99 3.02
C SER A 55 -18.29 -1.43 2.06
N ASN A 56 -17.08 -2.01 2.05
CA ASN A 56 -15.91 -1.49 1.33
C ASN A 56 -15.53 -0.05 1.72
N THR A 57 -15.99 0.42 2.87
CA THR A 57 -15.59 1.69 3.49
C THR A 57 -14.79 1.36 4.75
N TYR A 58 -13.59 1.90 4.83
CA TYR A 58 -12.59 1.52 5.82
C TYR A 58 -12.18 2.71 6.68
N THR A 59 -12.09 2.46 7.99
CA THR A 59 -11.58 3.37 9.01
C THR A 59 -10.50 2.66 9.83
N GLU A 60 -9.79 3.37 10.68
CA GLU A 60 -8.80 2.80 11.60
C GLU A 60 -9.42 1.80 12.59
N LYS A 61 -10.72 1.89 12.83
CA LYS A 61 -11.47 1.00 13.75
C LYS A 61 -11.77 -0.38 13.17
N ASN A 62 -11.55 -0.58 11.86
CA ASN A 62 -11.78 -1.87 11.24
C ASN A 62 -10.87 -2.96 11.83
N LYS A 63 -11.48 -4.03 12.32
CA LYS A 63 -10.76 -5.18 12.87
C LYS A 63 -10.23 -6.07 11.74
N TRP A 64 -9.01 -6.53 11.88
CA TRP A 64 -8.45 -7.51 10.97
C TRP A 64 -9.21 -8.84 11.05
N SER A 65 -9.46 -9.43 9.89
CA SER A 65 -9.95 -10.80 9.76
C SER A 65 -9.07 -11.57 8.79
N THR A 66 -8.53 -12.68 9.23
CA THR A 66 -7.75 -13.56 8.36
C THR A 66 -8.69 -14.32 7.44
N ASN A 67 -8.51 -14.14 6.13
CA ASN A 67 -9.26 -14.86 5.12
C ASN A 67 -8.37 -15.13 3.88
N LYS A 68 -8.86 -16.00 2.98
CA LYS A 68 -8.13 -16.38 1.75
C LYS A 68 -7.93 -15.23 0.75
N ASP A 69 -8.58 -14.11 0.99
CA ASP A 69 -8.55 -12.94 0.14
C ASP A 69 -7.49 -11.93 0.55
N ASN A 70 -6.87 -12.15 1.73
CA ASN A 70 -5.76 -11.32 2.18
C ASN A 70 -4.49 -11.68 1.41
N SER A 71 -3.85 -10.67 0.85
CA SER A 71 -2.55 -10.83 0.21
C SER A 71 -1.47 -11.18 1.22
N HIS A 72 -0.40 -11.85 0.78
CA HIS A 72 0.77 -12.03 1.62
C HIS A 72 1.35 -10.69 2.08
N TYR A 73 1.34 -9.67 1.20
CA TYR A 73 1.75 -8.32 1.57
C TYR A 73 0.86 -7.75 2.69
N ALA A 74 -0.46 -7.82 2.56
CA ALA A 74 -1.39 -7.36 3.59
C ALA A 74 -1.16 -8.06 4.94
N ILE A 75 -0.98 -9.39 4.92
CA ILE A 75 -0.67 -10.17 6.10
C ILE A 75 0.65 -9.71 6.75
N THR A 76 1.70 -9.46 5.94
CA THR A 76 2.98 -8.99 6.51
C THR A 76 2.85 -7.60 7.12
N LYS A 77 2.15 -6.66 6.49
CA LYS A 77 1.95 -5.32 7.06
C LYS A 77 1.13 -5.36 8.35
N PHE A 78 0.05 -6.15 8.39
CA PHE A 78 -0.72 -6.36 9.62
C PHE A 78 0.15 -6.96 10.75
N LYS A 79 0.94 -8.00 10.45
CA LYS A 79 1.84 -8.60 11.44
C LYS A 79 2.95 -7.65 11.88
N SER A 80 3.46 -6.81 10.99
CA SER A 80 4.41 -5.75 11.35
C SER A 80 3.79 -4.70 12.27
N GLU A 81 2.52 -4.33 12.06
CA GLU A 81 1.79 -3.48 13.03
C GLU A 81 1.72 -4.14 14.41
N ASN A 82 1.48 -5.46 14.48
CA ASN A 82 1.45 -6.17 15.76
C ASN A 82 2.80 -6.10 16.50
N GLU A 83 3.93 -6.09 15.78
CA GLU A 83 5.24 -5.87 16.39
C GLU A 83 5.38 -4.44 16.95
N ILE A 84 4.87 -3.45 16.24
CA ILE A 84 4.84 -2.06 16.77
C ILE A 84 3.96 -1.98 18.02
N TRP A 85 2.77 -2.62 17.99
CA TRP A 85 1.88 -2.66 19.17
C TRP A 85 2.49 -3.44 20.35
N ARG A 86 3.28 -4.48 20.08
CA ARG A 86 4.09 -5.15 21.11
C ARG A 86 5.05 -4.16 21.77
N GLY A 87 5.79 -3.40 20.94
CA GLY A 87 6.71 -2.36 21.46
C GLY A 87 5.99 -1.31 22.31
N VAL A 88 4.76 -0.92 21.93
CA VAL A 88 3.95 0.00 22.75
C VAL A 88 3.62 -0.61 24.11
N GLN A 89 3.25 -1.89 24.18
CA GLN A 89 3.00 -2.59 25.45
C GLN A 89 4.27 -2.71 26.33
N GLU A 90 5.44 -2.70 25.70
CA GLU A 90 6.75 -2.73 26.36
C GLU A 90 7.30 -1.32 26.69
N GLY A 91 6.50 -0.25 26.44
CA GLY A 91 6.82 1.13 26.84
C GLY A 91 7.41 2.01 25.72
N LEU A 92 7.46 1.55 24.48
CA LEU A 92 7.90 2.37 23.34
C LEU A 92 6.77 3.26 22.83
N ASP A 93 6.96 4.56 22.78
CA ASP A 93 6.03 5.44 22.06
C ASP A 93 6.04 5.15 20.57
N ALA A 94 4.84 5.01 19.98
CA ALA A 94 4.73 4.71 18.57
C ALA A 94 3.53 5.39 17.90
N VAL A 95 3.67 5.71 16.62
CA VAL A 95 2.57 6.10 15.73
C VAL A 95 2.69 5.32 14.42
N ILE A 96 1.53 4.95 13.87
CA ILE A 96 1.45 4.16 12.63
C ILE A 96 0.70 4.99 11.58
N THR A 97 1.24 5.07 10.38
CA THR A 97 0.51 5.58 9.21
C THR A 97 0.15 4.43 8.27
N ASN A 98 -1.10 4.45 7.79
CA ASN A 98 -1.62 3.49 6.81
C ASN A 98 -1.91 4.24 5.49
N PRO A 99 -0.87 4.52 4.69
CA PRO A 99 -1.09 5.20 3.41
C PRO A 99 -1.84 4.32 2.42
N GLY A 100 -2.66 4.97 1.58
CA GLY A 100 -3.22 4.40 0.37
C GLY A 100 -2.15 4.13 -0.69
N ILE A 101 -2.53 4.17 -1.97
CA ILE A 101 -1.59 4.07 -3.08
C ILE A 101 -0.79 5.38 -3.13
N ILE A 102 0.50 5.28 -2.81
CA ILE A 102 1.40 6.43 -2.79
C ILE A 102 1.82 6.75 -4.22
N LEU A 103 1.63 8.01 -4.63
CA LEU A 103 2.10 8.54 -5.90
C LEU A 103 3.18 9.60 -5.64
N GLY A 104 4.12 9.72 -6.57
CA GLY A 104 5.19 10.72 -6.47
C GLY A 104 6.38 10.40 -7.36
N PRO A 105 7.41 11.26 -7.35
CA PRO A 105 8.66 11.01 -8.07
C PRO A 105 9.37 9.77 -7.52
N GLY A 106 10.06 9.03 -8.38
CA GLY A 106 10.82 7.84 -7.97
C GLY A 106 11.14 6.90 -9.13
N ASP A 107 11.56 5.70 -8.81
CA ASP A 107 11.88 4.65 -9.78
C ASP A 107 10.59 4.08 -10.40
N TRP A 108 10.34 4.40 -11.67
CA TRP A 108 9.17 3.95 -12.42
C TRP A 108 9.14 2.44 -12.72
N SER A 109 10.11 1.69 -12.24
CA SER A 109 10.12 0.23 -12.36
C SER A 109 9.48 -0.50 -11.17
N ARG A 110 9.05 0.23 -10.13
CA ARG A 110 8.61 -0.34 -8.85
C ARG A 110 7.25 0.19 -8.40
N SER A 111 6.48 -0.67 -7.74
CA SER A 111 5.23 -0.35 -7.04
C SER A 111 4.27 0.52 -7.88
N SER A 112 3.58 1.48 -7.26
CA SER A 112 2.59 2.37 -7.87
C SER A 112 3.18 3.32 -8.93
N THR A 113 4.47 3.63 -8.89
CA THR A 113 5.12 4.46 -9.91
C THR A 113 5.16 3.79 -11.29
N THR A 114 4.95 2.47 -11.36
CA THR A 114 4.77 1.74 -12.63
C THR A 114 3.55 2.22 -13.41
N PHE A 115 2.57 2.88 -12.78
CA PHE A 115 1.43 3.49 -13.47
C PHE A 115 1.89 4.55 -14.47
N PHE A 116 2.80 5.43 -14.06
CA PHE A 116 3.38 6.46 -14.93
C PHE A 116 4.07 5.84 -16.15
N LYS A 117 4.87 4.78 -15.92
CA LYS A 117 5.56 4.07 -16.99
C LYS A 117 4.58 3.39 -17.96
N SER A 118 3.54 2.75 -17.43
CA SER A 118 2.56 2.03 -18.24
C SER A 118 1.72 2.98 -19.09
N VAL A 119 1.24 4.05 -18.50
CA VAL A 119 0.46 5.08 -19.21
C VAL A 119 1.33 5.78 -20.26
N LYS A 120 2.56 6.20 -19.91
CA LYS A 120 3.50 6.82 -20.86
C LYS A 120 3.80 5.93 -22.08
N LYS A 121 3.73 4.62 -21.93
CA LYS A 121 3.88 3.65 -23.04
C LYS A 121 2.61 3.47 -23.89
N GLY A 122 1.56 4.24 -23.62
CA GLY A 122 0.31 4.19 -24.38
C GLY A 122 -0.58 3.01 -23.98
N LEU A 123 -0.63 2.63 -22.70
CA LEU A 123 -1.58 1.61 -22.21
C LEU A 123 -3.02 2.02 -22.50
N PRO A 124 -3.77 1.30 -23.36
CA PRO A 124 -5.11 1.71 -23.76
C PRO A 124 -6.20 1.34 -22.73
N TYR A 125 -5.84 0.57 -21.71
CA TYR A 125 -6.78 0.04 -20.71
C TYR A 125 -6.59 0.67 -19.34
N TYR A 126 -7.69 0.82 -18.61
CA TYR A 126 -7.68 1.18 -17.18
C TYR A 126 -8.50 0.20 -16.36
N PRO A 127 -8.09 -0.14 -15.11
CA PRO A 127 -8.88 -0.96 -14.20
C PRO A 127 -10.17 -0.26 -13.76
N VAL A 128 -11.23 -1.02 -13.52
CA VAL A 128 -12.56 -0.47 -13.18
C VAL A 128 -12.74 -0.14 -11.69
N GLY A 129 -11.77 -0.45 -10.84
CA GLY A 129 -11.86 -0.25 -9.40
C GLY A 129 -11.63 1.18 -8.95
N LYS A 130 -11.76 1.37 -7.62
CA LYS A 130 -11.51 2.63 -6.91
C LYS A 130 -10.63 2.35 -5.69
N ASN A 131 -9.75 3.29 -5.35
CA ASN A 131 -8.84 3.14 -4.22
C ASN A 131 -8.50 4.50 -3.62
N GLY A 132 -7.88 4.50 -2.44
CA GLY A 132 -7.30 5.69 -1.84
C GLY A 132 -5.93 6.01 -2.44
N PHE A 133 -5.70 7.25 -2.82
CA PHE A 133 -4.43 7.75 -3.36
C PHE A 133 -3.91 8.89 -2.50
N VAL A 134 -2.59 9.01 -2.42
CA VAL A 134 -1.92 10.05 -1.64
C VAL A 134 -0.57 10.41 -2.27
N ASP A 135 -0.16 11.67 -2.16
CA ASP A 135 1.18 12.11 -2.54
C ASP A 135 2.22 11.65 -1.50
N VAL A 136 3.40 11.24 -1.96
CA VAL A 136 4.50 10.80 -1.09
C VAL A 136 4.92 11.88 -0.09
N ARG A 137 4.78 13.17 -0.45
CA ARG A 137 5.11 14.32 0.41
C ARG A 137 4.13 14.41 1.58
N ASP A 138 2.84 14.16 1.34
CA ASP A 138 1.82 14.16 2.39
C ASP A 138 2.05 13.00 3.37
N VAL A 139 2.41 11.82 2.87
CA VAL A 139 2.79 10.68 3.74
C VAL A 139 4.00 11.05 4.60
N SER A 140 5.04 11.67 4.00
CA SER A 140 6.25 12.06 4.73
C SER A 140 5.95 13.14 5.76
N ASN A 141 5.16 14.15 5.42
CA ASN A 141 4.77 15.22 6.35
C ASN A 141 3.94 14.66 7.51
N SER A 142 2.95 13.81 7.23
CA SER A 142 2.10 13.19 8.26
C SER A 142 2.92 12.39 9.27
N ILE A 143 3.81 11.50 8.82
CA ILE A 143 4.60 10.68 9.75
C ILE A 143 5.59 11.53 10.57
N ILE A 144 6.14 12.61 9.99
CA ILE A 144 7.03 13.54 10.70
C ILE A 144 6.25 14.30 11.77
N GLN A 145 5.07 14.85 11.45
CA GLN A 145 4.25 15.60 12.39
C GLN A 145 3.77 14.69 13.53
N LEU A 146 3.22 13.51 13.21
CA LEU A 146 2.79 12.52 14.21
C LEU A 146 3.93 12.09 15.14
N THR A 147 5.12 11.84 14.60
CA THR A 147 6.26 11.43 15.42
C THR A 147 6.74 12.54 16.34
N LYS A 148 6.63 13.81 15.93
CA LYS A 148 6.99 14.99 16.74
C LYS A 148 5.90 15.40 17.71
N SER A 149 4.66 15.00 17.50
CA SER A 149 3.52 15.34 18.35
C SER A 149 3.56 14.58 19.69
N LYS A 150 2.62 14.91 20.59
CA LYS A 150 2.40 14.14 21.82
C LYS A 150 1.54 12.88 21.63
N ILE A 151 0.99 12.69 20.43
CA ILE A 151 0.13 11.55 20.10
C ILE A 151 0.97 10.28 20.13
N THR A 152 0.56 9.26 20.86
CA THR A 152 1.20 7.95 20.92
C THR A 152 0.17 6.84 20.91
N ALA A 153 0.59 5.62 20.57
CA ALA A 153 -0.25 4.42 20.49
C ALA A 153 -1.47 4.58 19.56
N GLU A 154 -1.29 5.30 18.44
CA GLU A 154 -2.37 5.58 17.48
C GLU A 154 -1.96 5.22 16.05
N LYS A 155 -2.97 4.92 15.21
CA LYS A 155 -2.79 4.72 13.78
C LYS A 155 -3.72 5.61 12.97
N TYR A 156 -3.26 5.95 11.75
CA TYR A 156 -3.93 6.91 10.88
C TYR A 156 -3.94 6.44 9.42
N ILE A 157 -5.10 6.48 8.79
CA ILE A 157 -5.24 6.31 7.35
C ILE A 157 -4.79 7.60 6.67
N ILE A 158 -3.85 7.48 5.73
CA ILE A 158 -3.31 8.61 4.97
C ILE A 158 -3.74 8.46 3.51
N VAL A 159 -4.85 9.12 3.19
CA VAL A 159 -5.46 9.13 1.84
C VAL A 159 -5.88 10.55 1.53
N ALA A 160 -5.39 11.13 0.45
CA ALA A 160 -5.80 12.46 0.00
C ALA A 160 -7.13 12.41 -0.77
N GLU A 161 -7.30 11.40 -1.63
CA GLU A 161 -8.50 11.23 -2.45
C GLU A 161 -8.81 9.75 -2.67
N ASN A 162 -10.08 9.38 -2.51
CA ASN A 162 -10.60 8.10 -3.01
C ASN A 162 -10.99 8.26 -4.48
N SER A 163 -10.18 7.74 -5.38
CA SER A 163 -10.33 7.97 -6.83
C SER A 163 -10.40 6.67 -7.63
N SER A 164 -11.03 6.71 -8.80
CA SER A 164 -11.01 5.59 -9.74
C SER A 164 -9.65 5.50 -10.44
N TYR A 165 -9.22 4.29 -10.79
CA TYR A 165 -8.04 4.12 -11.63
C TYR A 165 -8.19 4.82 -12.99
N GLU A 166 -9.42 4.89 -13.52
CA GLU A 166 -9.73 5.65 -14.73
C GLU A 166 -9.29 7.11 -14.62
N LYS A 167 -9.75 7.83 -13.57
CA LYS A 167 -9.38 9.23 -13.33
C LYS A 167 -7.87 9.40 -13.22
N ILE A 168 -7.22 8.55 -12.42
CA ILE A 168 -5.76 8.60 -12.21
C ILE A 168 -5.01 8.40 -13.55
N PHE A 169 -5.35 7.37 -14.31
CA PHE A 169 -4.66 7.05 -15.57
C PHE A 169 -4.90 8.13 -16.63
N LYS A 170 -6.11 8.68 -16.71
CA LYS A 170 -6.42 9.80 -17.62
C LYS A 170 -5.65 11.07 -17.21
N THR A 171 -5.56 11.37 -15.92
CA THR A 171 -4.77 12.48 -15.40
C THR A 171 -3.29 12.35 -15.75
N ILE A 172 -2.71 11.15 -15.55
CA ILE A 172 -1.32 10.86 -15.92
C ILE A 172 -1.12 11.05 -17.43
N ALA A 173 -2.02 10.53 -18.28
CA ALA A 173 -1.93 10.67 -19.74
C ALA A 173 -1.98 12.13 -20.17
N SER A 174 -2.90 12.92 -19.59
CA SER A 174 -3.02 14.35 -19.85
C SER A 174 -1.73 15.11 -19.46
N SER A 175 -1.12 14.76 -18.32
CA SER A 175 0.14 15.37 -17.87
C SER A 175 1.31 15.11 -18.84
N PHE A 176 1.30 13.95 -19.52
CA PHE A 176 2.27 13.62 -20.57
C PHE A 176 1.87 14.11 -21.95
N LYS A 177 0.69 14.74 -22.11
CA LYS A 177 0.14 15.17 -23.41
C LYS A 177 0.03 14.01 -24.42
N ILE A 178 -0.41 12.84 -23.97
CA ILE A 178 -0.61 11.64 -24.79
C ILE A 178 -2.08 11.20 -24.76
N PRO A 179 -2.54 10.40 -25.73
CA PRO A 179 -3.90 9.87 -25.75
C PRO A 179 -4.26 9.17 -24.42
N GLN A 180 -5.45 9.45 -23.92
CA GLN A 180 -5.94 8.87 -22.69
C GLN A 180 -6.35 7.41 -22.91
N PRO A 181 -6.22 6.53 -21.90
CA PRO A 181 -6.78 5.19 -21.95
C PRO A 181 -8.30 5.26 -21.95
N GLU A 182 -8.93 4.60 -22.94
CA GLU A 182 -10.40 4.64 -23.15
C GLU A 182 -11.07 3.29 -22.84
N LYS A 183 -10.29 2.19 -22.83
CA LYS A 183 -10.83 0.84 -22.72
C LYS A 183 -10.84 0.37 -21.25
N LYS A 184 -12.00 -0.14 -20.81
CA LYS A 184 -12.13 -0.74 -19.48
C LYS A 184 -11.45 -2.10 -19.43
N ALA A 185 -10.51 -2.28 -18.51
CA ALA A 185 -10.01 -3.60 -18.14
C ALA A 185 -10.99 -4.24 -17.15
N THR A 186 -11.99 -4.94 -17.70
CA THR A 186 -12.99 -5.65 -16.88
C THR A 186 -12.33 -6.77 -16.07
N PRO A 187 -12.97 -7.25 -14.96
CA PRO A 187 -12.46 -8.39 -14.19
C PRO A 187 -12.17 -9.62 -15.06
N PHE A 188 -13.00 -9.89 -16.07
CA PHE A 188 -12.80 -10.99 -17.01
C PHE A 188 -11.52 -10.80 -17.85
N LEU A 189 -11.30 -9.60 -18.41
CA LEU A 189 -10.07 -9.30 -19.17
C LEU A 189 -8.81 -9.39 -18.28
N LEU A 190 -8.90 -8.90 -17.04
CA LEU A 190 -7.78 -8.99 -16.10
C LEU A 190 -7.50 -10.45 -15.71
N GLU A 191 -8.55 -11.29 -15.64
CA GLU A 191 -8.42 -12.72 -15.37
C GLU A 191 -7.69 -13.47 -16.50
N ILE A 192 -7.92 -13.09 -17.76
CA ILE A 192 -7.18 -13.59 -18.91
C ILE A 192 -5.74 -13.04 -18.91
N ALA A 193 -5.58 -11.73 -18.67
CA ALA A 193 -4.28 -11.05 -18.74
C ALA A 193 -3.25 -11.65 -17.76
N TRP A 194 -3.61 -11.86 -16.48
CA TRP A 194 -2.65 -12.42 -15.53
C TRP A 194 -2.29 -13.88 -15.83
N ARG A 195 -3.20 -14.69 -16.41
CA ARG A 195 -2.89 -16.05 -16.86
C ARG A 195 -1.92 -16.05 -18.02
N TYR A 196 -2.13 -15.14 -19.00
CA TYR A 196 -1.23 -14.96 -20.13
C TYR A 196 0.17 -14.50 -19.67
N GLU A 197 0.24 -13.54 -18.75
CA GLU A 197 1.52 -13.14 -18.14
C GLU A 197 2.20 -14.29 -17.37
N GLY A 198 1.40 -15.15 -16.74
CA GLY A 198 1.88 -16.36 -16.09
C GLY A 198 2.51 -17.37 -17.07
N LEU A 199 1.88 -17.57 -18.24
CA LEU A 199 2.41 -18.41 -19.31
C LEU A 199 3.70 -17.81 -19.91
N LYS A 200 3.73 -16.50 -20.18
CA LYS A 200 4.93 -15.82 -20.66
C LYS A 200 6.13 -15.99 -19.72
N LYS A 201 5.89 -16.06 -18.42
CA LYS A 201 6.96 -16.25 -17.43
C LYS A 201 7.68 -17.59 -17.58
N LEU A 202 7.06 -18.62 -18.17
CA LEU A 202 7.73 -19.90 -18.46
C LEU A 202 8.84 -19.74 -19.51
N PHE A 203 8.73 -18.71 -20.37
CA PHE A 203 9.64 -18.44 -21.47
C PHE A 203 10.43 -17.14 -21.30
N SER A 204 10.26 -16.41 -20.18
CA SER A 204 10.90 -15.12 -19.96
C SER A 204 11.22 -14.90 -18.47
N SER A 205 12.40 -14.39 -18.18
CA SER A 205 12.84 -14.00 -16.85
C SER A 205 12.21 -12.67 -16.35
N ARG A 206 11.38 -12.00 -17.17
CA ARG A 206 10.77 -10.72 -16.81
C ARG A 206 9.70 -10.91 -15.74
N LYS A 207 9.60 -9.93 -14.82
CA LYS A 207 8.51 -9.90 -13.84
C LYS A 207 7.20 -9.66 -14.57
N PRO A 208 6.11 -10.42 -14.23
CA PRO A 208 4.79 -10.19 -14.83
C PRO A 208 4.29 -8.79 -14.49
N SER A 209 3.68 -8.13 -15.46
CA SER A 209 3.08 -6.79 -15.28
C SER A 209 1.80 -6.85 -14.46
N ILE A 210 1.08 -7.97 -14.50
CA ILE A 210 -0.16 -8.21 -13.77
C ILE A 210 -0.07 -9.57 -13.09
N THR A 211 -0.41 -9.63 -11.81
CA THR A 211 -0.57 -10.87 -11.03
C THR A 211 -2.05 -11.11 -10.74
N LYS A 212 -2.43 -12.33 -10.36
CA LYS A 212 -3.79 -12.64 -9.92
C LYS A 212 -4.28 -11.65 -8.84
N GLU A 213 -3.41 -11.29 -7.93
CA GLU A 213 -3.72 -10.40 -6.82
C GLU A 213 -3.92 -8.95 -7.28
N THR A 214 -3.01 -8.41 -8.11
CA THR A 214 -3.16 -7.05 -8.64
C THR A 214 -4.36 -6.94 -9.57
N ALA A 215 -4.67 -7.96 -10.38
CA ALA A 215 -5.87 -8.02 -11.20
C ALA A 215 -7.15 -7.92 -10.35
N ARG A 216 -7.20 -8.66 -9.24
CA ARG A 216 -8.33 -8.64 -8.33
C ARG A 216 -8.45 -7.31 -7.58
N THR A 217 -7.38 -6.83 -6.96
CA THR A 217 -7.41 -5.61 -6.14
C THR A 217 -7.70 -4.37 -6.96
N SER A 218 -7.24 -4.30 -8.21
CA SER A 218 -7.52 -3.19 -9.12
C SER A 218 -8.96 -3.15 -9.66
N SER A 219 -9.73 -4.22 -9.46
CA SER A 219 -11.17 -4.28 -9.80
C SER A 219 -12.08 -3.97 -8.61
N MET A 220 -11.54 -3.89 -7.39
CA MET A 220 -12.33 -3.63 -6.19
C MET A 220 -12.58 -2.14 -6.00
N ILE A 221 -13.72 -1.82 -5.37
CA ILE A 221 -14.01 -0.46 -4.90
C ILE A 221 -13.68 -0.43 -3.41
N ASN A 222 -12.66 0.35 -3.05
CA ASN A 222 -12.25 0.57 -1.67
C ASN A 222 -12.31 2.07 -1.37
N ILE A 223 -13.00 2.44 -0.30
CA ILE A 223 -13.12 3.81 0.19
C ILE A 223 -12.46 3.87 1.57
N TYR A 224 -11.59 4.82 1.78
CA TYR A 224 -10.90 5.02 3.05
C TYR A 224 -11.29 6.37 3.62
N GLU A 225 -11.73 6.39 4.86
CA GLU A 225 -12.00 7.61 5.61
C GLU A 225 -10.72 8.07 6.31
N ASN A 226 -10.35 9.32 6.10
CA ASN A 226 -9.15 9.93 6.68
C ASN A 226 -9.47 11.07 7.66
N ASN A 227 -10.71 11.12 8.17
CA ASN A 227 -11.17 12.20 9.04
C ASN A 227 -10.28 12.35 10.27
N LYS A 228 -9.85 11.24 10.86
CA LYS A 228 -9.02 11.23 12.06
C LYS A 228 -7.73 12.05 11.90
N ILE A 229 -6.99 11.85 10.81
CA ILE A 229 -5.74 12.61 10.60
C ILE A 229 -6.01 14.09 10.34
N VAL A 230 -7.11 14.41 9.65
CA VAL A 230 -7.48 15.80 9.34
C VAL A 230 -7.94 16.56 10.60
N GLU A 231 -8.55 15.88 11.57
CA GLU A 231 -9.04 16.48 12.82
C GLU A 231 -7.93 16.65 13.87
N GLU A 232 -6.89 15.80 13.82
CA GLU A 232 -5.87 15.73 14.87
C GLU A 232 -4.52 16.36 14.47
N LEU A 233 -4.30 16.67 13.19
CA LEU A 233 -3.12 17.37 12.64
C LEU A 233 -3.50 18.62 11.85
#